data_fa7060f92e7d7526f7918615bec35bab
#
_entry.id   fa7060f92e7d7526f7918615bec35bab
#
_cell.length_a   1.000
_cell.length_b   1.000
_cell.length_c   1.000
_cell.angle_alpha   90.00
_cell.angle_beta   90.00
_cell.angle_gamma   90.00
#
_symmetry.space_group_name_H-M   'P 1'
#
loop_
_entity.id
_entity.type
_entity.pdbx_description
1 polymer ?
#
loop_
_entity_poly.entity_id
_entity_poly.type
_entity_poly.pdbx_seq_one_letter_code
_entity_poly.pdbx_strand_id
1 'polypeptide(L)'
;MVEKKGQVRRKMAVFDDFMKLDIRVGEIIDVQEFPEARKPAYKVWVDFGEEIGVKKSSAQITDLYKPEDIKGKQVLGVVNFPPRQIGAFMSEVLVLGVYGE
;
A
#
# COMPACT_ATOMS: atom_id res chain seq x y z
N MET A 1 24.13 6.59 -17.37
CA MET A 1 23.98 6.07 -16.02
C MET A 1 24.99 5.00 -15.75
N VAL A 2 25.55 5.05 -14.60
CA VAL A 2 26.58 4.10 -14.26
C VAL A 2 26.00 2.86 -13.67
N GLU A 3 26.38 1.76 -14.23
CA GLU A 3 26.06 0.46 -13.66
C GLU A 3 27.04 0.12 -12.61
N LYS A 4 26.59 -0.22 -11.46
CA LYS A 4 27.49 -0.67 -10.42
C LYS A 4 27.83 -2.11 -10.67
N LYS A 5 29.10 -2.39 -10.60
CA LYS A 5 29.54 -3.73 -10.82
C LYS A 5 29.07 -4.65 -9.73
N GLY A 6 28.68 -5.83 -10.11
CA GLY A 6 28.20 -6.82 -9.18
C GLY A 6 26.79 -6.56 -8.69
N GLN A 7 26.22 -5.48 -9.11
CA GLN A 7 24.86 -5.15 -8.71
C GLN A 7 23.89 -5.89 -9.60
N VAL A 8 22.81 -6.37 -8.99
CA VAL A 8 21.75 -7.00 -9.76
C VAL A 8 21.16 -5.97 -10.69
N ARG A 9 21.07 -6.34 -11.94
CA ARG A 9 20.50 -5.47 -12.92
C ARG A 9 19.01 -5.45 -12.80
N ARG A 10 18.50 -4.32 -12.51
CA ARG A 10 17.07 -4.13 -12.58
C ARG A 10 16.80 -3.22 -13.73
N LYS A 11 15.71 -3.49 -14.39
CA LYS A 11 15.28 -2.57 -15.41
C LYS A 11 15.01 -1.23 -14.76
N MET A 12 15.64 -0.20 -15.29
CA MET A 12 15.42 1.13 -14.75
C MET A 12 14.01 1.57 -15.05
N ALA A 13 13.34 2.11 -14.05
CA ALA A 13 12.06 2.73 -14.29
C ALA A 13 12.28 4.04 -15.03
N VAL A 14 11.40 4.34 -15.94
CA VAL A 14 11.47 5.59 -16.68
C VAL A 14 10.24 6.43 -16.34
N PHE A 15 10.26 7.69 -16.73
CA PHE A 15 9.18 8.61 -16.40
C PHE A 15 7.82 8.10 -16.88
N ASP A 16 7.79 7.45 -18.04
CA ASP A 16 6.54 6.89 -18.56
C ASP A 16 5.97 5.82 -17.64
N ASP A 17 6.83 5.03 -17.00
CA ASP A 17 6.35 4.02 -16.06
C ASP A 17 5.69 4.68 -14.86
N PHE A 18 6.28 5.77 -14.37
CA PHE A 18 5.68 6.52 -13.27
C PHE A 18 4.32 7.08 -13.67
N MET A 19 4.20 7.57 -14.90
CA MET A 19 2.95 8.15 -15.37
C MET A 19 1.83 7.14 -15.53
N LYS A 20 2.16 5.86 -15.54
CA LYS A 20 1.15 4.82 -15.60
C LYS A 20 0.53 4.51 -14.26
N LEU A 21 1.14 4.97 -13.18
CA LEU A 21 0.62 4.70 -11.85
C LEU A 21 -0.55 5.61 -11.55
N ASP A 22 -1.60 5.05 -11.01
CA ASP A 22 -2.74 5.82 -10.53
C ASP A 22 -2.60 5.91 -9.01
N ILE A 23 -2.13 7.03 -8.53
CA ILE A 23 -1.85 7.26 -7.12
C ILE A 23 -2.96 8.16 -6.57
N ARG A 24 -3.63 7.69 -5.54
CA ARG A 24 -4.75 8.40 -4.95
C ARG A 24 -4.58 8.54 -3.45
N VAL A 25 -5.20 9.57 -2.92
CA VAL A 25 -5.29 9.79 -1.47
C VAL A 25 -6.57 9.13 -0.98
N GLY A 26 -6.47 8.39 0.09
CA GLY A 26 -7.64 7.79 0.73
C GLY A 26 -7.58 7.94 2.23
N GLU A 27 -8.64 7.54 2.89
CA GLU A 27 -8.73 7.57 4.35
C GLU A 27 -8.89 6.14 4.87
N ILE A 28 -8.12 5.80 5.87
CA ILE A 28 -8.24 4.49 6.50
C ILE A 28 -9.49 4.48 7.36
N ILE A 29 -10.44 3.62 7.00
CA ILE A 29 -11.71 3.56 7.70
C ILE A 29 -11.83 2.35 8.61
N ASP A 30 -10.97 1.37 8.45
CA ASP A 30 -10.96 0.21 9.32
C ASP A 30 -9.60 -0.46 9.30
N VAL A 31 -9.23 -1.09 10.41
CA VAL A 31 -7.93 -1.73 10.57
C VAL A 31 -8.13 -3.00 11.36
N GLN A 32 -7.49 -4.07 10.92
CA GLN A 32 -7.48 -5.34 11.65
C GLN A 32 -6.07 -5.90 11.66
N GLU A 33 -5.75 -6.65 12.68
CA GLU A 33 -4.48 -7.36 12.70
C GLU A 33 -4.49 -8.46 11.66
N PHE A 34 -3.30 -8.78 11.17
CA PHE A 34 -3.16 -9.78 10.12
C PHE A 34 -2.16 -10.84 10.58
N PRO A 35 -2.56 -11.73 11.50
CA PRO A 35 -1.62 -12.69 12.06
C PRO A 35 -1.11 -13.71 11.04
N GLU A 36 -1.85 -13.95 9.98
CA GLU A 36 -1.44 -14.94 8.96
C GLU A 36 -0.36 -14.41 8.03
N ALA A 37 -0.10 -13.11 8.03
CA ALA A 37 0.95 -12.55 7.17
C ALA A 37 2.32 -13.00 7.64
N ARG A 38 3.23 -13.21 6.69
CA ARG A 38 4.58 -13.68 7.02
C ARG A 38 5.35 -12.62 7.79
N LYS A 39 5.12 -11.36 7.47
CA LYS A 39 5.72 -10.24 8.20
C LYS A 39 4.61 -9.49 8.89
N PRO A 40 4.91 -8.87 10.04
CA PRO A 40 3.87 -8.13 10.75
C PRO A 40 3.22 -7.10 9.84
N ALA A 41 1.91 -7.13 9.82
CA ALA A 41 1.14 -6.25 8.94
C ALA A 41 -0.25 -6.06 9.51
N TYR A 42 -0.93 -5.04 9.03
CA TYR A 42 -2.35 -4.83 9.30
C TYR A 42 -3.14 -4.99 8.03
N LYS A 43 -4.36 -5.49 8.15
CA LYS A 43 -5.33 -5.37 7.10
C LYS A 43 -5.99 -4.01 7.26
N VAL A 44 -5.95 -3.20 6.22
CA VAL A 44 -6.56 -1.88 6.28
C VAL A 44 -7.59 -1.74 5.17
N TRP A 45 -8.65 -1.03 5.46
CA TRP A 45 -9.66 -0.67 4.47
C TRP A 45 -9.57 0.82 4.26
N VAL A 46 -9.44 1.22 3.02
CA VAL A 46 -9.17 2.61 2.65
C VAL A 46 -10.28 3.09 1.74
N ASP A 47 -10.86 4.21 2.07
CA ASP A 47 -11.88 4.84 1.26
C ASP A 47 -11.20 5.87 0.35
N PHE A 48 -11.24 5.61 -0.94
CA PHE A 48 -10.66 6.49 -1.95
C PHE A 48 -11.69 7.36 -2.64
N GLY A 49 -12.89 7.41 -2.10
CA GLY A 49 -13.94 8.24 -2.67
C GLY A 49 -14.86 7.47 -3.61
N GLU A 50 -15.81 8.18 -4.18
CA GLU A 50 -16.88 7.52 -4.93
C GLU A 50 -16.39 6.82 -6.18
N GLU A 51 -15.39 7.38 -6.82
CA GLU A 51 -14.91 6.82 -8.09
C GLU A 51 -14.23 5.47 -7.90
N ILE A 52 -13.36 5.38 -6.91
CA ILE A 52 -12.57 4.18 -6.66
C ILE A 52 -13.24 3.28 -5.63
N GLY A 53 -13.87 3.89 -4.63
CA GLY A 53 -14.53 3.16 -3.55
C GLY A 53 -13.57 2.72 -2.47
N VAL A 54 -14.04 1.78 -1.66
CA VAL A 54 -13.25 1.24 -0.56
C VAL A 54 -12.44 0.06 -1.06
N LYS A 55 -11.14 0.10 -0.79
CA LYS A 55 -10.22 -0.96 -1.15
C LYS A 55 -9.49 -1.43 0.09
N LYS A 56 -9.07 -2.67 0.08
CA LYS A 56 -8.35 -3.25 1.22
C LYS A 56 -6.92 -3.52 0.84
N SER A 57 -6.05 -3.47 1.84
CA SER A 57 -4.62 -3.62 1.63
C SER A 57 -3.96 -4.24 2.85
N SER A 58 -2.84 -4.89 2.62
CA SER A 58 -1.96 -5.33 3.69
C SER A 58 -0.87 -4.28 3.83
N ALA A 59 -0.76 -3.67 5.00
CA ALA A 59 0.21 -2.60 5.23
C ALA A 59 1.16 -2.99 6.35
N GLN A 60 2.45 -2.92 6.07
CA GLN A 60 3.49 -3.31 7.02
C GLN A 60 3.92 -2.10 7.83
N ILE A 61 3.06 -1.64 8.71
CA ILE A 61 3.29 -0.44 9.51
C ILE A 61 3.11 -0.71 11.00
N THR A 62 3.19 -1.99 11.40
CA THR A 62 2.90 -2.38 12.78
C THR A 62 3.91 -1.84 13.77
N ASP A 63 5.14 -1.57 13.32
CA ASP A 63 6.18 -1.07 14.22
C ASP A 63 5.99 0.40 14.57
N LEU A 64 5.23 1.12 13.74
CA LEU A 64 5.07 2.55 13.90
C LEU A 64 3.73 2.94 14.50
N TYR A 65 2.73 2.10 14.36
CA TYR A 65 1.37 2.47 14.72
C TYR A 65 0.64 1.31 15.36
N LYS A 66 -0.27 1.62 16.25
CA LYS A 66 -1.28 0.68 16.70
C LYS A 66 -2.52 0.84 15.81
N PRO A 67 -3.39 -0.19 15.73
CA PRO A 67 -4.58 -0.06 14.88
C PRO A 67 -5.41 1.17 15.16
N GLU A 68 -5.60 1.50 16.43
CA GLU A 68 -6.42 2.65 16.79
C GLU A 68 -5.75 3.97 16.42
N ASP A 69 -4.43 3.96 16.19
CA ASP A 69 -3.71 5.18 15.84
C ASP A 69 -3.82 5.51 14.37
N ILE A 70 -4.05 4.51 13.52
CA ILE A 70 -4.05 4.77 12.08
C ILE A 70 -5.44 4.88 11.49
N LYS A 71 -6.45 4.45 12.22
CA LYS A 71 -7.82 4.63 11.74
C LYS A 71 -8.14 6.12 11.65
N GLY A 72 -8.61 6.56 10.51
CA GLY A 72 -8.87 7.97 10.25
C GLY A 72 -7.72 8.71 9.59
N LYS A 73 -6.55 8.09 9.50
CA LYS A 73 -5.42 8.75 8.84
C LYS A 73 -5.55 8.62 7.33
N GLN A 74 -4.86 9.51 6.65
CA GLN A 74 -4.82 9.50 5.19
C GLN A 74 -3.66 8.67 4.72
N VAL A 75 -3.83 8.07 3.54
CA VAL A 75 -2.78 7.29 2.89
C VAL A 75 -2.70 7.69 1.44
N LEU A 76 -1.50 7.46 0.88
CA LEU A 76 -1.33 7.44 -0.56
C LEU A 76 -1.31 5.98 -0.98
N GLY A 77 -2.07 5.65 -2.01
CA GLY A 77 -2.11 4.29 -2.51
C GLY A 77 -2.10 4.24 -4.02
N VAL A 78 -1.46 3.22 -4.55
CA VAL A 78 -1.51 2.93 -5.98
C VAL A 78 -2.68 2.00 -6.20
N VAL A 79 -3.65 2.43 -6.99
CA VAL A 79 -4.93 1.72 -7.10
C VAL A 79 -5.04 0.91 -8.39
N ASN A 80 -4.06 1.00 -9.27
CA ASN A 80 -4.15 0.30 -10.55
C ASN A 80 -3.12 -0.83 -10.71
N PHE A 81 -2.63 -1.37 -9.62
CA PHE A 81 -1.87 -2.61 -9.66
C PHE A 81 -2.84 -3.79 -9.58
N PRO A 82 -2.46 -4.93 -10.16
CA PRO A 82 -3.26 -6.15 -9.96
C PRO A 82 -3.33 -6.49 -8.48
N PRO A 83 -4.45 -6.99 -8.00
CA PRO A 83 -4.54 -7.42 -6.60
C PRO A 83 -3.53 -8.51 -6.30
N ARG A 84 -3.03 -8.50 -5.07
CA ARG A 84 -2.05 -9.47 -4.62
C ARG A 84 -2.65 -10.32 -3.52
N GLN A 85 -2.57 -11.63 -3.68
CA GLN A 85 -3.12 -12.53 -2.68
C GLN A 85 -2.08 -12.80 -1.60
N ILE A 86 -2.48 -12.66 -0.35
CA ILE A 86 -1.64 -12.92 0.81
C ILE A 86 -2.46 -13.83 1.71
N GLY A 87 -2.14 -15.13 1.66
CA GLY A 87 -2.99 -16.11 2.32
C GLY A 87 -4.38 -16.07 1.71
N ALA A 88 -5.39 -15.95 2.53
CA ALA A 88 -6.77 -15.85 2.07
C ALA A 88 -7.20 -14.40 1.83
N PHE A 89 -6.30 -13.45 2.05
CA PHE A 89 -6.62 -12.03 1.95
C PHE A 89 -6.13 -11.48 0.63
N MET A 90 -6.98 -10.72 -0.03
CA MET A 90 -6.60 -10.10 -1.31
C MET A 90 -6.30 -8.64 -1.07
N SER A 91 -5.02 -8.26 -1.26
CA SER A 91 -4.60 -6.87 -1.15
C SER A 91 -4.82 -6.18 -2.49
N GLU A 92 -5.63 -5.14 -2.50
CA GLU A 92 -6.10 -4.53 -3.73
C GLU A 92 -5.36 -3.26 -4.09
N VAL A 93 -4.67 -2.64 -3.13
CA VAL A 93 -3.91 -1.43 -3.41
C VAL A 93 -2.56 -1.54 -2.72
N LEU A 94 -1.60 -0.80 -3.25
CA LEU A 94 -0.28 -0.68 -2.62
C LEU A 94 -0.26 0.62 -1.84
N VAL A 95 -0.17 0.52 -0.53
CA VAL A 95 -0.09 1.69 0.33
C VAL A 95 1.35 2.19 0.33
N LEU A 96 1.55 3.43 -0.07
CA LEU A 96 2.88 4.02 -0.15
C LEU A 96 3.27 4.74 1.13
N GLY A 97 2.31 5.29 1.84
CA GLY A 97 2.59 6.00 3.08
C GLY A 97 1.32 6.37 3.80
N VAL A 98 1.47 6.55 5.11
CA VAL A 98 0.38 6.95 6.00
C VAL A 98 0.77 8.29 6.61
N TYR A 99 -0.16 9.23 6.62
CA TYR A 99 0.10 10.51 7.23
C TYR A 99 -1.19 11.11 7.78
N GLY A 100 -1.02 12.19 8.50
CA GLY A 100 -2.09 12.81 9.24
C GLY A 100 -1.69 12.91 10.68
N GLU A 101 -2.53 13.54 11.45
CA GLU A 101 -2.24 13.78 12.84
C GLU A 101 -2.73 12.71 13.72
#